data_308eb648cc8f11720ef9d46f00702dc6
#
_entry.id   308eb648cc8f11720ef9d46f00702dc6
#
_cell.length_a   1.000
_cell.length_b   1.000
_cell.length_c   1.000
_cell.angle_alpha   90.00
_cell.angle_beta   90.00
_cell.angle_gamma   90.00
#
_symmetry.space_group_name_H-M   'P 1'
#
loop_
_entity.id
_entity.type
_entity.pdbx_description
1 polymer ?
#
loop_
_entity_poly.entity_id
_entity_poly.type
_entity_poly.pdbx_seq_one_letter_code
_entity_poly.pdbx_strand_id
1 'polypeptide(L)'
;TDSMSDFEKEKAVYDWMTKKLQQDSGALTVIPSTQEDCDNPYGVLKYHNAVCVGYATTFRMFMQMMGIECKVEHNTEKFHSWDVVKIDGDWYITDIYSDAGNGNYANFNVTDAMYGQSQSWDRDYFPAANSLKYNMAYQNKKTVDSIYDLPKALRAAMDKKLGGVMVAFKEDITEEKAQVANAIASSIDNFLMSGNYKDMPYSLGTYNWIQDPDGKGYLFNVTMPGYNTDNTSQNISEKEQKKIDKAVQKAFQGLEPANGDGMMMDGASADIGNKDMTMDDAAQNGATFSTEET
;
A
#
# COMPACT_ATOMS: atom_id res chain seq x y z
N THR A 1 -3.73 -1.33 -28.88
CA THR A 1 -4.43 -1.28 -30.17
C THR A 1 -5.15 0.04 -30.29
N ASP A 2 -5.38 0.53 -31.51
CA ASP A 2 -5.98 1.85 -31.78
C ASP A 2 -7.41 2.02 -31.21
N SER A 3 -8.05 0.94 -30.78
CA SER A 3 -9.39 0.95 -30.18
C SER A 3 -9.41 1.07 -28.65
N MET A 4 -8.25 1.02 -27.99
CA MET A 4 -8.17 1.12 -26.53
C MET A 4 -8.22 2.58 -26.09
N SER A 5 -8.98 2.88 -25.03
CA SER A 5 -8.90 4.15 -24.32
C SER A 5 -7.52 4.36 -23.68
N ASP A 6 -7.19 5.58 -23.32
CA ASP A 6 -5.90 5.87 -22.70
C ASP A 6 -5.74 5.17 -21.35
N PHE A 7 -6.84 5.04 -20.58
CA PHE A 7 -6.85 4.23 -19.35
C PHE A 7 -6.58 2.74 -19.60
N GLU A 8 -7.19 2.16 -20.65
CA GLU A 8 -6.94 0.74 -20.99
C GLU A 8 -5.51 0.50 -21.45
N LYS A 9 -4.90 1.44 -22.19
CA LYS A 9 -3.50 1.41 -22.60
C LYS A 9 -2.58 1.49 -21.38
N GLU A 10 -2.82 2.48 -20.51
CA GLU A 10 -2.09 2.65 -19.26
C GLU A 10 -2.13 1.39 -18.40
N LYS A 11 -3.35 0.87 -18.15
CA LYS A 11 -3.55 -0.34 -17.37
C LYS A 11 -2.85 -1.56 -17.98
N ALA A 12 -2.84 -1.70 -19.30
CA ALA A 12 -2.15 -2.81 -19.96
C ALA A 12 -0.63 -2.75 -19.77
N VAL A 13 -0.05 -1.56 -19.78
CA VAL A 13 1.39 -1.37 -19.50
C VAL A 13 1.68 -1.66 -18.03
N TYR A 14 0.88 -1.12 -17.11
CA TYR A 14 1.00 -1.42 -15.69
C TYR A 14 0.95 -2.93 -15.41
N ASP A 15 -0.06 -3.64 -15.95
CA ASP A 15 -0.23 -5.09 -15.80
C ASP A 15 0.96 -5.88 -16.36
N TRP A 16 1.54 -5.42 -17.45
CA TRP A 16 2.71 -6.05 -18.02
C TRP A 16 3.94 -5.82 -17.14
N MET A 17 4.20 -4.58 -16.74
CA MET A 17 5.39 -4.22 -15.95
C MET A 17 5.38 -4.90 -14.57
N THR A 18 4.26 -4.87 -13.84
CA THR A 18 4.15 -5.51 -12.52
C THR A 18 4.34 -7.03 -12.55
N LYS A 19 3.98 -7.69 -13.68
CA LYS A 19 4.11 -9.14 -13.84
C LYS A 19 5.46 -9.59 -14.40
N LYS A 20 6.10 -8.76 -15.21
CA LYS A 20 7.29 -9.16 -15.98
C LYS A 20 8.60 -8.61 -15.43
N LEU A 21 8.53 -7.46 -14.76
CA LEU A 21 9.74 -6.85 -14.21
C LEU A 21 9.94 -7.29 -12.75
N GLN A 22 11.20 -7.39 -12.37
CA GLN A 22 11.63 -7.66 -11.00
C GLN A 22 12.30 -6.42 -10.42
N GLN A 23 12.12 -6.19 -9.13
CA GLN A 23 12.82 -5.13 -8.42
C GLN A 23 14.29 -5.51 -8.25
N ASP A 24 15.19 -4.61 -8.62
CA ASP A 24 16.61 -4.76 -8.31
C ASP A 24 16.90 -4.28 -6.88
N SER A 25 16.86 -5.20 -5.93
CA SER A 25 17.15 -4.92 -4.53
C SER A 25 18.66 -4.67 -4.28
N GLY A 26 19.55 -5.08 -5.18
CA GLY A 26 20.98 -4.88 -5.06
C GLY A 26 21.37 -3.41 -5.21
N ALA A 27 20.67 -2.65 -6.04
CA ALA A 27 20.93 -1.23 -6.24
C ALA A 27 20.60 -0.33 -5.03
N LEU A 28 19.82 -0.82 -4.08
CA LEU A 28 19.48 -0.12 -2.82
C LEU A 28 20.51 -0.36 -1.71
N THR A 29 21.49 -1.22 -1.94
CA THR A 29 22.59 -1.49 -1.03
C THR A 29 23.85 -0.73 -1.46
N VAL A 30 24.85 -0.65 -0.57
CA VAL A 30 26.18 -0.06 -0.88
C VAL A 30 26.91 -0.83 -1.98
N ILE A 31 26.44 -2.01 -2.32
CA ILE A 31 26.97 -2.85 -3.41
C ILE A 31 26.35 -2.35 -4.72
N PRO A 32 27.16 -2.07 -5.75
CA PRO A 32 26.61 -1.69 -7.06
C PRO A 32 25.59 -2.71 -7.54
N SER A 33 24.55 -2.24 -8.24
CA SER A 33 23.62 -3.13 -8.92
C SER A 33 24.38 -4.21 -9.69
N THR A 34 23.94 -5.44 -9.53
CA THR A 34 24.52 -6.57 -10.30
C THR A 34 24.15 -6.51 -11.78
N GLN A 35 23.23 -5.61 -12.15
CA GLN A 35 22.70 -5.43 -13.48
C GLN A 35 22.97 -4.01 -13.97
N GLU A 36 23.78 -3.87 -15.03
CA GLU A 36 23.93 -2.60 -15.74
C GLU A 36 22.60 -2.16 -16.35
N ASP A 37 22.40 -0.83 -16.45
CA ASP A 37 21.22 -0.21 -17.07
C ASP A 37 19.87 -0.51 -16.38
N CYS A 38 19.86 -0.88 -15.12
CA CYS A 38 18.61 -1.13 -14.37
C CYS A 38 17.77 0.17 -14.10
N ASP A 39 18.32 1.33 -14.43
CA ASP A 39 17.76 2.67 -14.22
C ASP A 39 17.18 3.31 -15.50
N ASN A 40 17.28 2.63 -16.63
CA ASN A 40 16.85 3.15 -17.93
C ASN A 40 16.04 2.12 -18.74
N PRO A 41 15.20 2.58 -19.72
CA PRO A 41 14.30 1.69 -20.45
C PRO A 41 15.03 0.59 -21.25
N TYR A 42 16.22 0.84 -21.77
CA TYR A 42 16.94 -0.18 -22.53
C TYR A 42 17.29 -1.40 -21.68
N GLY A 43 17.90 -1.17 -20.51
CA GLY A 43 18.27 -2.26 -19.63
C GLY A 43 17.04 -2.96 -19.02
N VAL A 44 16.03 -2.18 -18.63
CA VAL A 44 14.77 -2.70 -18.09
C VAL A 44 14.10 -3.66 -19.09
N LEU A 45 13.97 -3.26 -20.35
CA LEU A 45 13.34 -4.11 -21.37
C LEU A 45 14.20 -5.31 -21.76
N LYS A 46 15.53 -5.17 -21.70
CA LYS A 46 16.46 -6.25 -22.04
C LYS A 46 16.57 -7.30 -20.94
N TYR A 47 16.64 -6.87 -19.68
CA TYR A 47 16.97 -7.74 -18.56
C TYR A 47 15.80 -8.03 -17.63
N HIS A 48 14.70 -7.28 -17.75
CA HIS A 48 13.49 -7.39 -16.91
C HIS A 48 13.77 -7.19 -15.42
N ASN A 49 14.80 -6.42 -15.10
CA ASN A 49 15.19 -6.06 -13.74
C ASN A 49 15.41 -4.54 -13.65
N ALA A 50 14.89 -3.89 -12.62
CA ALA A 50 14.94 -2.44 -12.52
C ALA A 50 14.85 -1.92 -11.08
N VAL A 51 15.43 -0.72 -10.89
CA VAL A 51 15.17 0.14 -9.74
C VAL A 51 13.98 1.06 -10.02
N CYS A 52 13.53 1.82 -9.03
CA CYS A 52 12.35 2.70 -9.14
C CYS A 52 12.41 3.65 -10.36
N VAL A 53 13.54 4.31 -10.59
CA VAL A 53 13.70 5.21 -11.74
C VAL A 53 13.67 4.47 -13.08
N GLY A 54 14.12 3.20 -13.13
CA GLY A 54 14.01 2.35 -14.31
C GLY A 54 12.55 2.02 -14.63
N TYR A 55 11.74 1.68 -13.61
CA TYR A 55 10.30 1.51 -13.77
C TYR A 55 9.63 2.80 -14.28
N ALA A 56 9.87 3.92 -13.61
CA ALA A 56 9.24 5.20 -13.96
C ALA A 56 9.60 5.66 -15.37
N THR A 57 10.89 5.65 -15.73
CA THR A 57 11.32 6.08 -17.07
C THR A 57 10.81 5.16 -18.18
N THR A 58 10.68 3.85 -17.91
CA THR A 58 10.12 2.88 -18.86
C THR A 58 8.61 3.08 -19.03
N PHE A 59 7.88 3.28 -17.96
CA PHE A 59 6.45 3.58 -18.02
C PHE A 59 6.19 4.87 -18.79
N ARG A 60 6.90 5.96 -18.43
CA ARG A 60 6.82 7.23 -19.18
C ARG A 60 7.09 7.05 -20.66
N MET A 61 8.12 6.27 -21.03
CA MET A 61 8.42 6.00 -22.45
C MET A 61 7.21 5.35 -23.15
N PHE A 62 6.58 4.33 -22.55
CA PHE A 62 5.40 3.70 -23.14
C PHE A 62 4.22 4.67 -23.24
N MET A 63 3.96 5.48 -22.23
CA MET A 63 2.91 6.49 -22.26
C MET A 63 3.13 7.48 -23.41
N GLN A 64 4.33 8.02 -23.53
CA GLN A 64 4.70 8.96 -24.58
C GLN A 64 4.61 8.34 -26.00
N MET A 65 5.00 7.07 -26.16
CA MET A 65 4.83 6.36 -27.43
C MET A 65 3.36 6.20 -27.84
N MET A 66 2.45 6.21 -26.90
CA MET A 66 0.99 6.15 -27.12
C MET A 66 0.32 7.52 -27.15
N GLY A 67 1.08 8.62 -27.04
CA GLY A 67 0.57 9.99 -27.05
C GLY A 67 -0.05 10.44 -25.71
N ILE A 68 0.22 9.71 -24.63
CA ILE A 68 -0.29 10.01 -23.28
C ILE A 68 0.75 10.86 -22.52
N GLU A 69 0.31 12.00 -21.97
CA GLU A 69 1.20 12.85 -21.15
C GLU A 69 1.58 12.13 -19.86
N CYS A 70 2.89 12.06 -19.61
CA CYS A 70 3.44 11.40 -18.42
C CYS A 70 4.76 12.07 -18.00
N LYS A 71 4.95 12.28 -16.71
CA LYS A 71 6.15 12.86 -16.12
C LYS A 71 6.66 11.95 -15.00
N VAL A 72 7.99 11.89 -14.83
CA VAL A 72 8.60 11.21 -13.69
C VAL A 72 8.75 12.20 -12.55
N GLU A 73 8.30 11.82 -11.38
CA GLU A 73 8.46 12.54 -10.13
C GLU A 73 9.52 11.88 -9.24
N HIS A 74 10.10 12.65 -8.32
CA HIS A 74 11.17 12.19 -7.44
C HIS A 74 10.98 12.68 -6.02
N ASN A 75 11.29 11.79 -5.07
CA ASN A 75 11.56 12.13 -3.69
C ASN A 75 13.06 11.99 -3.44
N THR A 76 13.78 13.12 -3.36
CA THR A 76 15.24 13.12 -3.17
C THR A 76 15.68 12.71 -1.77
N GLU A 77 14.81 12.86 -0.77
CA GLU A 77 15.11 12.45 0.62
C GLU A 77 15.03 10.94 0.79
N LYS A 78 14.09 10.28 0.10
CA LYS A 78 13.87 8.83 0.15
C LYS A 78 14.42 8.09 -1.08
N PHE A 79 15.06 8.81 -1.99
CA PHE A 79 15.63 8.25 -3.23
C PHE A 79 14.62 7.38 -4.01
N HIS A 80 13.40 7.87 -4.17
CA HIS A 80 12.35 7.16 -4.85
C HIS A 80 11.80 7.93 -6.05
N SER A 81 11.33 7.19 -7.07
CA SER A 81 10.79 7.75 -8.31
C SER A 81 9.52 7.02 -8.72
N TRP A 82 8.55 7.79 -9.21
CA TRP A 82 7.26 7.31 -9.70
C TRP A 82 6.79 8.20 -10.86
N ASP A 83 5.58 7.98 -11.35
CA ASP A 83 5.02 8.74 -12.45
C ASP A 83 3.78 9.53 -12.06
N VAL A 84 3.59 10.67 -12.71
CA VAL A 84 2.29 11.33 -12.82
C VAL A 84 1.84 11.30 -14.28
N VAL A 85 0.67 10.73 -14.53
CA VAL A 85 0.12 10.43 -15.85
C VAL A 85 -1.22 11.13 -16.04
N LYS A 86 -1.50 11.61 -17.27
CA LYS A 86 -2.73 12.33 -17.58
C LYS A 86 -3.68 11.45 -18.39
N ILE A 87 -4.81 11.11 -17.81
CA ILE A 87 -5.84 10.29 -18.43
C ILE A 87 -7.16 11.10 -18.48
N ASP A 88 -7.75 11.23 -19.65
CA ASP A 88 -9.00 11.99 -19.87
C ASP A 88 -8.98 13.42 -19.32
N GLY A 89 -7.82 14.06 -19.31
CA GLY A 89 -7.67 15.44 -18.86
C GLY A 89 -7.27 15.59 -17.39
N ASP A 90 -7.42 14.56 -16.57
CA ASP A 90 -7.03 14.54 -15.15
C ASP A 90 -5.65 13.88 -14.95
N TRP A 91 -4.93 14.35 -13.93
CA TRP A 91 -3.65 13.77 -13.54
C TRP A 91 -3.82 12.75 -12.43
N TYR A 92 -3.01 11.70 -12.47
CA TYR A 92 -2.99 10.57 -11.52
C TYR A 92 -1.55 10.19 -11.20
N ILE A 93 -1.30 9.78 -9.96
CA ILE A 93 0.00 9.21 -9.57
C ILE A 93 -0.04 7.70 -9.77
N THR A 94 1.02 7.16 -10.40
CA THR A 94 1.19 5.72 -10.59
C THR A 94 2.61 5.31 -10.22
N ASP A 95 2.75 4.43 -9.22
CA ASP A 95 4.02 3.89 -8.75
C ASP A 95 4.07 2.38 -8.98
N ILE A 96 4.54 1.99 -10.16
CA ILE A 96 4.61 0.59 -10.57
C ILE A 96 5.67 -0.18 -9.77
N TYR A 97 6.76 0.48 -9.37
CA TYR A 97 7.82 -0.17 -8.59
C TYR A 97 7.29 -0.66 -7.25
N SER A 98 6.52 0.15 -6.54
CA SER A 98 5.94 -0.24 -5.25
C SER A 98 4.90 -1.36 -5.39
N ASP A 99 4.24 -1.48 -6.54
CA ASP A 99 3.28 -2.55 -6.84
C ASP A 99 3.92 -3.78 -7.52
N ALA A 100 5.22 -3.75 -7.83
CA ALA A 100 5.89 -4.82 -8.53
C ALA A 100 5.83 -6.14 -7.74
N GLY A 101 5.57 -7.22 -8.44
CA GLY A 101 5.40 -8.56 -7.86
C GLY A 101 3.99 -8.83 -7.30
N ASN A 102 3.24 -7.81 -6.90
CA ASN A 102 1.86 -7.94 -6.41
C ASN A 102 0.83 -7.68 -7.50
N GLY A 103 1.03 -6.64 -8.32
CA GLY A 103 0.10 -6.23 -9.38
C GLY A 103 -1.31 -5.94 -8.86
N ASN A 104 -1.40 -5.39 -7.67
CA ASN A 104 -2.64 -5.24 -6.90
C ASN A 104 -3.28 -3.86 -7.04
N TYR A 105 -2.69 -2.97 -7.83
CA TYR A 105 -3.13 -1.58 -8.08
C TYR A 105 -3.18 -0.68 -6.83
N ALA A 106 -2.41 -0.98 -5.78
CA ALA A 106 -2.39 -0.19 -4.55
C ALA A 106 -1.90 1.23 -4.80
N ASN A 107 -0.93 1.39 -5.71
CA ASN A 107 -0.33 2.67 -6.10
C ASN A 107 -0.63 3.03 -7.58
N PHE A 108 -1.74 2.56 -8.13
CA PHE A 108 -2.17 2.83 -9.49
C PHE A 108 -3.29 3.87 -9.51
N ASN A 109 -3.06 4.99 -10.19
CA ASN A 109 -4.00 6.10 -10.31
C ASN A 109 -4.49 6.63 -8.95
N VAL A 110 -3.54 6.82 -8.02
CA VAL A 110 -3.81 7.41 -6.71
C VAL A 110 -3.74 8.94 -6.76
N THR A 111 -4.33 9.59 -5.75
CA THR A 111 -4.31 11.05 -5.64
C THR A 111 -3.11 11.53 -4.81
N ASP A 112 -2.81 12.84 -4.91
CA ASP A 112 -1.84 13.52 -4.05
C ASP A 112 -2.12 13.30 -2.56
N ALA A 113 -3.40 13.33 -2.17
CA ALA A 113 -3.81 13.12 -0.78
C ALA A 113 -3.52 11.69 -0.29
N MET A 114 -3.66 10.69 -1.18
CA MET A 114 -3.35 9.29 -0.87
C MET A 114 -1.84 9.06 -0.80
N TYR A 115 -1.13 9.44 -1.85
CA TYR A 115 0.29 9.13 -2.00
C TYR A 115 1.18 9.98 -1.09
N GLY A 116 0.77 11.21 -0.82
CA GLY A 116 1.46 12.15 0.07
C GLY A 116 1.51 11.76 1.54
N GLN A 117 0.86 10.66 1.93
CA GLN A 117 1.00 10.09 3.28
C GLN A 117 2.33 9.35 3.45
N SER A 118 2.88 8.80 2.38
CA SER A 118 4.13 8.03 2.39
C SER A 118 5.27 8.71 1.67
N GLN A 119 4.97 9.62 0.73
CA GLN A 119 5.96 10.30 -0.11
C GLN A 119 5.79 11.82 -0.07
N SER A 120 6.89 12.54 -0.36
CA SER A 120 6.92 13.99 -0.52
C SER A 120 7.57 14.35 -1.85
N TRP A 121 7.11 15.42 -2.49
CA TRP A 121 7.65 15.95 -3.74
C TRP A 121 7.36 17.45 -3.86
N ASP A 122 7.94 18.09 -4.86
CA ASP A 122 7.66 19.49 -5.18
C ASP A 122 6.29 19.63 -5.84
N ARG A 123 5.30 19.96 -5.05
CA ARG A 123 3.90 20.10 -5.49
C ARG A 123 3.65 21.35 -6.33
N ASP A 124 4.55 22.31 -6.32
CA ASP A 124 4.46 23.52 -7.16
C ASP A 124 4.97 23.25 -8.57
N TYR A 125 5.85 22.27 -8.73
CA TYR A 125 6.45 21.90 -10.00
C TYR A 125 5.62 20.86 -10.79
N PHE A 126 5.01 19.90 -10.11
CA PHE A 126 4.24 18.84 -10.75
C PHE A 126 2.74 19.14 -10.74
N PRO A 127 1.99 18.65 -11.74
CA PRO A 127 0.54 18.84 -11.78
C PRO A 127 -0.14 18.08 -10.64
N ALA A 128 -1.17 18.67 -10.05
CA ALA A 128 -1.92 18.06 -8.95
C ALA A 128 -2.77 16.88 -9.43
N ALA A 129 -2.66 15.75 -8.75
CA ALA A 129 -3.45 14.54 -8.98
C ALA A 129 -4.59 14.47 -7.96
N ASN A 130 -5.79 14.88 -8.36
CA ASN A 130 -6.94 14.99 -7.44
C ASN A 130 -8.14 14.12 -7.82
N SER A 131 -8.10 13.46 -9.00
CA SER A 131 -9.21 12.65 -9.49
C SER A 131 -9.14 11.20 -8.98
N LEU A 132 -10.29 10.66 -8.59
CA LEU A 132 -10.46 9.24 -8.24
C LEU A 132 -11.10 8.41 -9.37
N LYS A 133 -11.44 9.03 -10.52
CA LYS A 133 -12.19 8.37 -11.60
C LYS A 133 -11.58 7.03 -12.02
N TYR A 134 -10.27 6.97 -12.17
CA TYR A 134 -9.55 5.77 -12.60
C TYR A 134 -8.77 5.07 -11.47
N ASN A 135 -8.99 5.47 -10.22
CA ASN A 135 -8.44 4.76 -9.07
C ASN A 135 -9.17 3.44 -8.84
N MET A 136 -8.44 2.32 -8.76
CA MET A 136 -9.04 0.99 -8.69
C MET A 136 -9.80 0.73 -7.38
N ALA A 137 -9.33 1.28 -6.25
CA ALA A 137 -10.04 1.16 -4.97
C ALA A 137 -11.37 1.92 -5.01
N TYR A 138 -11.41 3.08 -5.65
CA TYR A 138 -12.63 3.86 -5.84
C TYR A 138 -13.61 3.17 -6.78
N GLN A 139 -13.16 2.64 -7.92
CA GLN A 139 -14.01 1.90 -8.85
C GLN A 139 -14.62 0.65 -8.21
N ASN A 140 -13.96 0.07 -7.21
CA ASN A 140 -14.45 -1.06 -6.42
C ASN A 140 -15.14 -0.61 -5.12
N LYS A 141 -15.50 0.69 -4.99
CA LYS A 141 -16.16 1.27 -3.81
C LYS A 141 -17.32 0.40 -3.32
N LYS A 142 -17.38 0.21 -2.01
CA LYS A 142 -18.45 -0.50 -1.33
C LYS A 142 -19.24 0.46 -0.45
N THR A 143 -20.55 0.35 -0.47
CA THR A 143 -21.41 1.07 0.48
C THR A 143 -21.96 0.08 1.49
N VAL A 144 -21.74 0.35 2.77
CA VAL A 144 -22.20 -0.47 3.90
C VAL A 144 -23.14 0.32 4.80
N ASP A 145 -23.91 -0.39 5.62
CA ASP A 145 -24.91 0.26 6.47
C ASP A 145 -24.24 0.93 7.68
N SER A 146 -23.22 0.28 8.26
CA SER A 146 -22.57 0.71 9.49
C SER A 146 -21.06 0.49 9.47
N ILE A 147 -20.30 1.21 10.33
CA ILE A 147 -18.86 1.00 10.54
C ILE A 147 -18.54 -0.44 10.94
N TYR A 148 -19.46 -1.14 11.63
CA TYR A 148 -19.27 -2.55 12.02
C TYR A 148 -19.39 -3.53 10.85
N ASP A 149 -19.81 -3.08 9.66
CA ASP A 149 -19.77 -3.87 8.42
C ASP A 149 -18.44 -3.76 7.70
N LEU A 150 -17.56 -2.86 8.15
CA LEU A 150 -16.22 -2.67 7.58
C LEU A 150 -15.39 -3.97 7.48
N PRO A 151 -15.33 -4.83 8.53
CA PRO A 151 -14.59 -6.09 8.44
C PRO A 151 -15.08 -6.99 7.30
N LYS A 152 -16.38 -7.05 7.06
CA LYS A 152 -16.96 -7.82 5.97
C LYS A 152 -16.62 -7.24 4.59
N ALA A 153 -16.61 -5.91 4.46
CA ALA A 153 -16.25 -5.24 3.22
C ALA A 153 -14.76 -5.48 2.87
N LEU A 154 -13.88 -5.37 3.87
CA LEU A 154 -12.44 -5.62 3.71
C LEU A 154 -12.17 -7.09 3.39
N ARG A 155 -12.82 -8.04 4.10
CA ARG A 155 -12.71 -9.46 3.79
C ARG A 155 -13.10 -9.76 2.34
N ALA A 156 -14.20 -9.20 1.84
CA ALA A 156 -14.64 -9.40 0.47
C ALA A 156 -13.67 -8.82 -0.58
N ALA A 157 -12.94 -7.76 -0.24
CA ALA A 157 -11.89 -7.20 -1.08
C ALA A 157 -10.64 -8.10 -1.08
N MET A 158 -10.25 -8.63 0.07
CA MET A 158 -9.14 -9.59 0.21
C MET A 158 -9.40 -10.87 -0.55
N ASP A 159 -10.60 -11.45 -0.45
CA ASP A 159 -10.99 -12.66 -1.19
C ASP A 159 -10.86 -12.48 -2.72
N LYS A 160 -11.02 -11.24 -3.20
CA LYS A 160 -10.84 -10.86 -4.61
C LYS A 160 -9.41 -10.46 -4.95
N LYS A 161 -8.49 -10.50 -3.97
CA LYS A 161 -7.10 -10.06 -4.12
C LYS A 161 -6.97 -8.63 -4.65
N LEU A 162 -7.88 -7.73 -4.23
CA LEU A 162 -7.79 -6.30 -4.57
C LEU A 162 -6.67 -5.65 -3.76
N GLY A 163 -5.94 -4.73 -4.37
CA GLY A 163 -4.88 -3.96 -3.72
C GLY A 163 -5.38 -2.84 -2.82
N GLY A 164 -6.71 -2.63 -2.79
CA GLY A 164 -7.36 -1.66 -1.93
C GLY A 164 -8.85 -1.63 -2.15
N VAL A 165 -9.54 -0.97 -1.24
CA VAL A 165 -10.99 -0.74 -1.32
C VAL A 165 -11.34 0.56 -0.62
N MET A 166 -12.28 1.31 -1.20
CA MET A 166 -12.91 2.44 -0.53
C MET A 166 -14.29 2.05 -0.03
N VAL A 167 -14.60 2.38 1.23
CA VAL A 167 -15.87 2.04 1.86
C VAL A 167 -16.62 3.32 2.20
N ALA A 168 -17.82 3.46 1.64
CA ALA A 168 -18.79 4.48 2.00
C ALA A 168 -19.77 3.92 3.05
N PHE A 169 -20.27 4.77 3.93
CA PHE A 169 -21.21 4.39 4.97
C PHE A 169 -22.56 5.09 4.74
N LYS A 170 -23.67 4.39 4.95
CA LYS A 170 -25.00 5.01 4.91
C LYS A 170 -25.31 5.82 6.18
N GLU A 171 -24.64 5.46 7.28
CA GLU A 171 -24.74 6.23 8.53
C GLU A 171 -23.82 7.46 8.49
N ASP A 172 -24.17 8.50 9.22
CA ASP A 172 -23.33 9.68 9.39
C ASP A 172 -22.06 9.31 10.19
N ILE A 173 -20.91 9.66 9.66
CA ILE A 173 -19.62 9.41 10.30
C ILE A 173 -19.22 10.62 11.14
N THR A 174 -19.43 10.50 12.43
CA THR A 174 -18.92 11.43 13.44
C THR A 174 -17.44 11.15 13.72
N GLU A 175 -16.76 12.08 14.40
CA GLU A 175 -15.36 11.87 14.80
C GLU A 175 -15.19 10.60 15.66
N GLU A 176 -16.13 10.33 16.59
CA GLU A 176 -16.14 9.11 17.41
C GLU A 176 -16.23 7.86 16.54
N LYS A 177 -17.14 7.83 15.56
CA LYS A 177 -17.28 6.71 14.63
C LYS A 177 -16.04 6.53 13.74
N ALA A 178 -15.41 7.62 13.36
CA ALA A 178 -14.16 7.54 12.60
C ALA A 178 -13.04 6.89 13.42
N GLN A 179 -12.94 7.22 14.72
CA GLN A 179 -11.99 6.55 15.64
C GLN A 179 -12.31 5.05 15.78
N VAL A 180 -13.59 4.68 15.90
CA VAL A 180 -14.00 3.26 15.95
C VAL A 180 -13.67 2.54 14.66
N ALA A 181 -13.87 3.14 13.48
CA ALA A 181 -13.51 2.54 12.20
C ALA A 181 -11.98 2.31 12.09
N ASN A 182 -11.17 3.26 12.55
CA ASN A 182 -9.73 3.09 12.64
C ASN A 182 -9.34 1.93 13.59
N ALA A 183 -10.02 1.82 14.74
CA ALA A 183 -9.80 0.71 15.67
C ALA A 183 -10.21 -0.65 15.07
N ILE A 184 -11.27 -0.69 14.26
CA ILE A 184 -11.67 -1.89 13.50
C ILE A 184 -10.54 -2.28 12.52
N ALA A 185 -9.98 -1.33 11.77
CA ALA A 185 -8.88 -1.60 10.85
C ALA A 185 -7.64 -2.13 11.60
N SER A 186 -7.26 -1.51 12.73
CA SER A 186 -6.16 -1.99 13.58
C SER A 186 -6.42 -3.41 14.12
N SER A 187 -7.64 -3.73 14.51
CA SER A 187 -8.01 -5.07 14.98
C SER A 187 -7.92 -6.11 13.87
N ILE A 188 -8.31 -5.75 12.64
CA ILE A 188 -8.15 -6.62 11.46
C ILE A 188 -6.66 -6.84 11.18
N ASP A 189 -5.86 -5.79 11.22
CA ASP A 189 -4.42 -5.85 10.99
C ASP A 189 -3.75 -6.80 11.98
N ASN A 190 -4.01 -6.63 13.27
CA ASN A 190 -3.53 -7.52 14.32
C ASN A 190 -3.98 -8.98 14.12
N PHE A 191 -5.23 -9.19 13.69
CA PHE A 191 -5.76 -10.51 13.38
C PHE A 191 -4.99 -11.18 12.23
N LEU A 192 -4.76 -10.46 11.13
CA LEU A 192 -4.02 -10.97 9.97
C LEU A 192 -2.57 -11.28 10.32
N MET A 193 -1.89 -10.38 11.03
CA MET A 193 -0.49 -10.55 11.44
C MET A 193 -0.31 -11.74 12.39
N SER A 194 -1.25 -11.98 13.29
CA SER A 194 -1.16 -13.07 14.28
C SER A 194 -1.44 -14.45 13.70
N GLY A 195 -2.21 -14.54 12.61
CA GLY A 195 -2.76 -15.80 12.14
C GLY A 195 -2.06 -16.43 10.94
N ASN A 196 -1.28 -15.67 10.17
CA ASN A 196 -0.64 -16.16 8.93
C ASN A 196 -1.58 -17.02 8.08
N TYR A 197 -2.66 -16.44 7.59
CA TYR A 197 -3.72 -17.16 6.90
C TYR A 197 -3.41 -17.37 5.42
N LYS A 198 -3.79 -18.56 4.92
CA LYS A 198 -3.64 -18.92 3.51
C LYS A 198 -4.47 -17.98 2.63
N ASP A 199 -3.87 -17.51 1.54
CA ASP A 199 -4.50 -16.64 0.53
C ASP A 199 -4.97 -15.27 1.06
N MET A 200 -4.61 -14.88 2.28
CA MET A 200 -4.87 -13.56 2.84
C MET A 200 -3.61 -12.70 2.88
N PRO A 201 -3.72 -11.37 2.80
CA PRO A 201 -2.60 -10.51 3.09
C PRO A 201 -2.17 -10.70 4.55
N TYR A 202 -0.89 -10.55 4.84
CA TYR A 202 -0.36 -10.66 6.21
C TYR A 202 -0.69 -9.43 7.08
N SER A 203 -1.00 -8.31 6.45
CA SER A 203 -1.43 -7.06 7.10
C SER A 203 -2.22 -6.18 6.12
N LEU A 204 -2.92 -5.20 6.67
CA LEU A 204 -3.38 -4.05 5.92
C LEU A 204 -2.17 -3.15 5.59
N GLY A 205 -2.29 -2.35 4.53
CA GLY A 205 -1.38 -1.25 4.26
C GLY A 205 -1.77 0.01 5.02
N THR A 206 -1.91 1.11 4.31
CA THR A 206 -2.43 2.35 4.89
C THR A 206 -3.95 2.33 4.92
N TYR A 207 -4.54 2.98 5.92
CA TYR A 207 -5.97 3.28 5.95
C TYR A 207 -6.18 4.72 6.40
N ASN A 208 -7.09 5.41 5.71
CA ASN A 208 -7.36 6.83 5.93
C ASN A 208 -8.74 7.24 5.43
N TRP A 209 -9.14 8.46 5.78
CA TRP A 209 -10.37 9.06 5.32
C TRP A 209 -10.11 9.96 4.13
N ILE A 210 -10.85 9.77 3.04
CA ILE A 210 -10.77 10.56 1.81
C ILE A 210 -12.14 11.17 1.57
N GLN A 211 -12.18 12.46 1.22
CA GLN A 211 -13.43 13.10 0.83
C GLN A 211 -14.00 12.44 -0.44
N ASP A 212 -15.27 12.04 -0.40
CA ASP A 212 -15.93 11.49 -1.60
C ASP A 212 -16.07 12.60 -2.66
N PRO A 213 -15.51 12.44 -3.86
CA PRO A 213 -15.66 13.42 -4.93
C PRO A 213 -17.11 13.64 -5.34
N ASP A 214 -18.00 12.68 -5.09
CA ASP A 214 -19.45 12.81 -5.30
C ASP A 214 -20.14 13.71 -4.25
N GLY A 215 -19.37 14.29 -3.30
CA GLY A 215 -19.86 15.23 -2.29
C GLY A 215 -20.73 14.60 -1.20
N LYS A 216 -20.72 13.28 -1.05
CA LYS A 216 -21.54 12.50 -0.11
C LYS A 216 -20.89 12.17 1.22
N GLY A 217 -19.87 12.93 1.63
CA GLY A 217 -19.14 12.71 2.88
C GLY A 217 -17.75 12.16 2.67
N TYR A 218 -17.33 11.23 3.52
CA TYR A 218 -15.99 10.64 3.50
C TYR A 218 -16.02 9.15 3.20
N LEU A 219 -14.99 8.69 2.49
CA LEU A 219 -14.72 7.29 2.21
C LEU A 219 -13.60 6.80 3.12
N PHE A 220 -13.76 5.62 3.69
CA PHE A 220 -12.68 4.94 4.37
C PHE A 220 -11.87 4.16 3.33
N ASN A 221 -10.66 4.64 3.04
CA ASN A 221 -9.75 4.02 2.09
C ASN A 221 -8.79 3.09 2.81
N VAL A 222 -8.62 1.88 2.28
CA VAL A 222 -7.68 0.88 2.81
C VAL A 222 -6.89 0.30 1.65
N THR A 223 -5.56 0.25 1.78
CA THR A 223 -4.66 -0.48 0.85
C THR A 223 -4.31 -1.85 1.42
N MET A 224 -3.96 -2.81 0.55
CA MET A 224 -3.66 -4.19 0.91
C MET A 224 -2.71 -4.83 -0.13
N PRO A 225 -1.68 -5.60 0.23
CA PRO A 225 -1.07 -5.71 1.55
C PRO A 225 -0.15 -4.51 1.84
N GLY A 226 0.30 -4.37 3.07
CA GLY A 226 1.25 -3.32 3.42
C GLY A 226 1.80 -3.48 4.83
N TYR A 227 2.78 -2.67 5.17
CA TYR A 227 3.24 -2.50 6.54
C TYR A 227 2.57 -1.25 7.11
N ASN A 228 1.69 -1.42 8.09
CA ASN A 228 1.19 -0.29 8.84
C ASN A 228 2.17 0.01 9.98
N THR A 229 2.83 1.16 9.90
CA THR A 229 3.74 1.64 10.96
C THR A 229 3.00 2.51 12.00
N ASP A 230 1.78 2.92 11.72
CA ASP A 230 1.00 3.81 12.58
C ASP A 230 -0.02 3.03 13.44
N ASN A 231 0.48 2.22 14.37
CA ASN A 231 -0.32 1.69 15.48
C ASN A 231 -0.58 2.80 16.51
N THR A 232 -1.31 3.84 16.14
CA THR A 232 -1.82 4.78 17.14
C THR A 232 -2.88 4.05 17.95
N SER A 233 -2.58 3.76 19.23
CA SER A 233 -3.54 3.18 20.16
C SER A 233 -4.77 4.08 20.25
N GLN A 234 -5.87 3.64 19.69
CA GLN A 234 -7.15 4.32 19.78
C GLN A 234 -7.68 4.17 21.22
N ASN A 235 -8.09 5.27 21.82
CA ASN A 235 -8.69 5.23 23.17
C ASN A 235 -10.13 4.72 23.09
N ILE A 236 -10.28 3.39 22.93
CA ILE A 236 -11.55 2.70 22.74
C ILE A 236 -11.94 2.04 24.07
N SER A 237 -13.22 2.18 24.47
CA SER A 237 -13.72 1.51 25.68
C SER A 237 -13.72 -0.02 25.54
N GLU A 238 -13.56 -0.75 26.65
CA GLU A 238 -13.60 -2.23 26.63
C GLU A 238 -14.90 -2.79 26.01
N LYS A 239 -16.02 -2.13 26.24
CA LYS A 239 -17.30 -2.51 25.67
C LYS A 239 -17.28 -2.38 24.15
N GLU A 240 -16.68 -1.32 23.66
CA GLU A 240 -16.56 -1.06 22.24
C GLU A 240 -15.58 -2.03 21.58
N GLN A 241 -14.42 -2.28 22.22
CA GLN A 241 -13.46 -3.27 21.75
C GLN A 241 -14.07 -4.65 21.59
N LYS A 242 -14.88 -5.11 22.53
CA LYS A 242 -15.60 -6.40 22.44
C LYS A 242 -16.57 -6.48 21.24
N LYS A 243 -17.17 -5.36 20.85
CA LYS A 243 -18.01 -5.34 19.63
C LYS A 243 -17.16 -5.42 18.37
N ILE A 244 -16.03 -4.72 18.34
CA ILE A 244 -15.06 -4.75 17.25
C ILE A 244 -14.55 -6.17 17.06
N ASP A 245 -14.06 -6.81 18.12
CA ASP A 245 -13.50 -8.16 18.07
C ASP A 245 -14.55 -9.18 17.56
N LYS A 246 -15.79 -9.06 18.02
CA LYS A 246 -16.89 -9.90 17.53
C LYS A 246 -17.16 -9.69 16.03
N ALA A 247 -17.13 -8.45 15.55
CA ALA A 247 -17.34 -8.13 14.14
C ALA A 247 -16.20 -8.68 13.28
N VAL A 248 -14.94 -8.54 13.72
CA VAL A 248 -13.76 -9.08 13.05
C VAL A 248 -13.82 -10.61 13.02
N GLN A 249 -13.97 -11.27 14.16
CA GLN A 249 -14.09 -12.73 14.24
C GLN A 249 -15.18 -13.28 13.32
N LYS A 250 -16.35 -12.64 13.29
CA LYS A 250 -17.45 -13.05 12.41
C LYS A 250 -17.10 -12.91 10.93
N ALA A 251 -16.42 -11.82 10.54
CA ALA A 251 -16.07 -11.57 9.15
C ALA A 251 -14.97 -12.51 8.65
N PHE A 252 -14.07 -12.92 9.53
CA PHE A 252 -12.90 -13.74 9.21
C PHE A 252 -13.05 -15.21 9.63
N GLN A 253 -14.29 -15.67 9.89
CA GLN A 253 -14.56 -17.08 10.14
C GLN A 253 -14.14 -17.97 8.96
N GLY A 254 -13.64 -19.19 9.28
CA GLY A 254 -13.31 -20.21 8.28
C GLY A 254 -12.02 -20.01 7.53
N LEU A 255 -11.15 -19.07 7.97
CA LEU A 255 -9.81 -18.97 7.43
C LEU A 255 -8.93 -20.13 7.90
N GLU A 256 -8.17 -20.70 6.97
CA GLU A 256 -7.19 -21.75 7.26
C GLU A 256 -5.81 -21.12 7.49
N PRO A 257 -5.05 -21.51 8.54
CA PRO A 257 -3.65 -21.11 8.68
C PRO A 257 -2.83 -21.56 7.48
N ALA A 258 -1.84 -20.77 7.08
CA ALA A 258 -0.96 -21.08 5.95
C ALA A 258 -0.12 -22.34 6.17
N ASN A 259 0.23 -22.63 7.45
CA ASN A 259 0.92 -23.85 7.87
C ASN A 259 -0.09 -24.75 8.60
N GLY A 260 -0.30 -25.97 8.10
CA GLY A 260 -1.33 -26.92 8.57
C GLY A 260 -1.15 -27.50 9.99
N ASP A 261 -0.43 -26.83 10.89
CA ASP A 261 -0.34 -27.16 12.31
C ASP A 261 -1.06 -26.08 13.11
N GLY A 262 -2.32 -26.37 13.44
CA GLY A 262 -3.12 -25.55 14.33
C GLY A 262 -2.55 -25.54 15.74
N MET A 263 -1.78 -24.52 16.10
CA MET A 263 -1.67 -24.14 17.50
C MET A 263 -2.90 -23.31 17.86
N MET A 264 -3.90 -23.96 18.41
CA MET A 264 -4.92 -23.30 19.22
C MET A 264 -4.20 -22.66 20.41
N MET A 265 -4.02 -21.35 20.37
CA MET A 265 -3.68 -20.61 21.58
C MET A 265 -5.00 -20.41 22.35
N ASP A 266 -5.24 -21.28 23.31
CA ASP A 266 -6.17 -21.03 24.41
C ASP A 266 -5.73 -19.75 25.14
N GLY A 267 -6.73 -18.91 25.45
CA GLY A 267 -6.56 -17.58 26.00
C GLY A 267 -5.61 -17.52 27.20
N ALA A 268 -4.42 -17.02 26.94
CA ALA A 268 -3.52 -16.53 27.95
C ALA A 268 -3.21 -15.06 27.65
N SER A 269 -3.73 -14.18 28.49
CA SER A 269 -3.27 -12.80 28.60
C SER A 269 -1.76 -12.82 28.90
N ALA A 270 -0.94 -12.57 27.92
CA ALA A 270 0.48 -12.34 28.12
C ALA A 270 0.65 -10.92 28.67
N ASP A 271 0.91 -10.83 29.95
CA ASP A 271 1.46 -9.67 30.63
C ASP A 271 2.88 -9.43 30.06
N ILE A 272 3.00 -8.57 29.07
CA ILE A 272 4.31 -8.15 28.55
C ILE A 272 4.79 -7.03 29.48
N GLY A 273 5.50 -7.47 30.55
CA GLY A 273 6.25 -6.57 31.40
C GLY A 273 7.22 -5.73 30.60
N ASN A 274 7.03 -4.44 30.71
CA ASN A 274 7.89 -3.38 30.24
C ASN A 274 9.32 -3.61 30.78
N LYS A 275 10.25 -4.05 29.93
CA LYS A 275 11.68 -3.96 30.22
C LYS A 275 12.25 -2.79 29.44
N ASP A 276 12.50 -1.71 30.16
CA ASP A 276 13.35 -0.62 29.71
C ASP A 276 14.70 -1.17 29.25
N MET A 277 14.93 -1.15 27.93
CA MET A 277 16.28 -1.31 27.38
C MET A 277 16.95 0.06 27.39
N THR A 278 17.89 0.27 28.31
CA THR A 278 18.75 1.42 28.35
C THR A 278 19.85 1.31 27.29
N MET A 279 20.32 2.48 26.78
CA MET A 279 21.31 2.61 25.70
C MET A 279 22.72 2.04 25.97
N ASP A 280 22.94 1.34 27.07
CA ASP A 280 24.27 0.86 27.46
C ASP A 280 24.60 -0.58 26.97
N ASP A 281 23.67 -1.31 26.40
CA ASP A 281 23.91 -2.71 25.97
C ASP A 281 24.47 -2.84 24.52
N ALA A 282 24.67 -1.76 23.80
CA ALA A 282 25.22 -1.77 22.45
C ALA A 282 26.77 -1.68 22.36
N ALA A 283 27.46 -1.56 23.48
CA ALA A 283 28.90 -1.29 23.51
C ALA A 283 29.79 -2.52 23.76
N GLN A 284 29.27 -3.75 23.80
CA GLN A 284 30.07 -4.94 24.14
C GLN A 284 30.31 -5.97 23.04
N ASN A 285 30.01 -5.69 21.78
CA ASN A 285 30.49 -6.52 20.67
C ASN A 285 31.44 -5.73 19.78
N GLY A 286 32.68 -5.64 20.23
CA GLY A 286 33.79 -5.00 19.53
C GLY A 286 34.17 -5.75 18.26
N ALA A 287 34.04 -5.08 17.13
CA ALA A 287 34.80 -5.38 15.91
C ALA A 287 35.91 -4.33 15.79
N THR A 288 37.11 -4.72 16.12
CA THR A 288 38.34 -3.96 15.91
C THR A 288 38.65 -3.92 14.40
N PHE A 289 38.61 -2.74 13.83
CA PHE A 289 39.25 -2.48 12.52
C PHE A 289 40.68 -2.02 12.75
N SER A 290 41.64 -2.83 12.25
CA SER A 290 43.02 -2.43 12.16
C SER A 290 43.20 -1.55 10.91
N THR A 291 43.67 -0.34 11.13
CA THR A 291 44.23 0.53 10.08
C THR A 291 45.66 0.07 9.82
N GLU A 292 45.96 -0.38 8.61
CA GLU A 292 47.34 -0.36 8.09
C GLU A 292 47.44 0.70 6.99
N GLU A 293 48.25 1.70 7.29
CA GLU A 293 48.77 2.67 6.33
C GLU A 293 49.85 1.98 5.43
N THR A 294 49.67 2.11 4.14
CA THR A 294 50.78 2.45 3.18
C THR A 294 50.19 2.89 1.86
#